data_ced51aa7f69d844fc1df3470cf787c00
#
_entry.id   ced51aa7f69d844fc1df3470cf787c00
#
_cell.length_a   1.000
_cell.length_b   1.000
_cell.length_c   1.000
_cell.angle_alpha   90.00
_cell.angle_beta   90.00
_cell.angle_gamma   90.00
#
_symmetry.space_group_name_H-M   'P 1'
#
loop_
_entity.id
_entity.type
_entity.pdbx_description
1 polymer ?
#
loop_
_entity_poly.entity_id
_entity_poly.type
_entity_poly.pdbx_seq_one_letter_code
_entity_poly.pdbx_strand_id
1 'polypeptide(L)'
;MKKICLFSGTSEGRELAFSLARYEAELIVCTATGYGGSLSASPRARVCAGEMDCSEMERFFEREKFDCVIDATHPHARAVTQNIRDAASAANVKCFRVLRGLPAPDSDAVCVRSASEAAAYLSARNGRIFLATGSRSLAAFAELADRIVARVLPRSESLRECEAIGLTPAQIIAMQGPFNEKENDFLMERYPCEWLVTKQAGQRGGTDAKIASAKRRGMG
;
A
#
# COMPACT_ATOMS: atom_id res chain seq x y z
N MET A 1 17.22 29.22 -7.69
CA MET A 1 16.02 28.35 -7.83
C MET A 1 16.35 27.03 -7.16
N LYS A 2 15.47 26.51 -6.31
CA LYS A 2 15.70 25.23 -5.62
C LYS A 2 15.52 24.06 -6.60
N LYS A 3 16.35 23.04 -6.48
CA LYS A 3 16.29 21.82 -7.29
C LYS A 3 15.91 20.62 -6.43
N ILE A 4 14.79 19.96 -6.77
CA ILE A 4 14.18 18.91 -5.97
C ILE A 4 14.12 17.61 -6.77
N CYS A 5 14.59 16.52 -6.17
CA CYS A 5 14.40 15.17 -6.67
C CYS A 5 13.22 14.51 -5.91
N LEU A 6 12.23 14.01 -6.63
CA LEU A 6 11.10 13.30 -6.06
C LEU A 6 11.05 11.87 -6.60
N PHE A 7 11.34 10.90 -5.75
CA PHE A 7 11.05 9.49 -6.06
C PHE A 7 9.56 9.23 -5.85
N SER A 8 8.84 9.02 -6.95
CA SER A 8 7.40 8.81 -6.97
C SER A 8 7.08 7.35 -7.35
N GLY A 9 6.00 6.83 -6.86
CA GLY A 9 5.52 5.46 -7.13
C GLY A 9 4.17 5.24 -6.48
N THR A 10 3.68 6.28 -5.80
CA THR A 10 2.40 6.28 -5.09
C THR A 10 1.54 7.42 -5.56
N SER A 11 0.29 7.40 -5.17
CA SER A 11 -0.65 8.49 -5.40
C SER A 11 -0.25 9.77 -4.66
N GLU A 12 0.30 9.62 -3.46
CA GLU A 12 0.83 10.75 -2.67
C GLU A 12 2.02 11.39 -3.37
N GLY A 13 2.89 10.56 -3.96
CA GLY A 13 4.02 11.06 -4.77
C GLY A 13 3.54 11.86 -5.98
N ARG A 14 2.48 11.42 -6.65
CA ARG A 14 1.87 12.17 -7.77
C ARG A 14 1.27 13.50 -7.33
N GLU A 15 0.49 13.50 -6.23
CA GLU A 15 -0.08 14.74 -5.68
C GLU A 15 1.00 15.73 -5.26
N LEU A 16 2.07 15.21 -4.65
CA LEU A 16 3.20 16.02 -4.26
C LEU A 16 3.91 16.61 -5.48
N ALA A 17 4.08 15.84 -6.57
CA ALA A 17 4.62 16.33 -7.83
C ALA A 17 3.80 17.51 -8.39
N PHE A 18 2.46 17.37 -8.43
CA PHE A 18 1.57 18.46 -8.85
C PHE A 18 1.65 19.68 -7.93
N SER A 19 1.74 19.46 -6.63
CA SER A 19 1.82 20.53 -5.65
C SER A 19 3.14 21.28 -5.76
N LEU A 20 4.26 20.57 -5.86
CA LEU A 20 5.61 21.16 -6.00
C LEU A 20 5.78 21.91 -7.31
N ALA A 21 5.15 21.48 -8.38
CA ALA A 21 5.20 22.17 -9.68
C ALA A 21 4.57 23.58 -9.68
N ARG A 22 3.87 23.96 -8.62
CA ARG A 22 3.33 25.33 -8.43
C ARG A 22 4.35 26.29 -7.84
N TYR A 23 5.45 25.77 -7.29
CA TYR A 23 6.52 26.59 -6.72
C TYR A 23 7.62 26.86 -7.76
N GLU A 24 8.39 27.91 -7.55
CA GLU A 24 9.56 28.24 -8.36
C GLU A 24 10.74 27.31 -8.00
N ALA A 25 10.62 26.05 -8.38
CA ALA A 25 11.63 25.03 -8.18
C ALA A 25 11.79 24.18 -9.45
N GLU A 26 13.02 23.74 -9.72
CA GLU A 26 13.27 22.69 -10.72
C GLU A 26 12.93 21.34 -10.09
N LEU A 27 11.93 20.65 -10.64
CA LEU A 27 11.47 19.36 -10.15
C LEU A 27 11.86 18.24 -11.10
N ILE A 28 12.58 17.24 -10.58
CA ILE A 28 12.85 16.00 -11.28
C ILE A 28 12.11 14.87 -10.57
N VAL A 29 11.21 14.21 -11.30
CA VAL A 29 10.41 13.11 -10.78
C VAL A 29 10.96 11.77 -11.27
N CYS A 30 11.49 10.97 -10.36
CA CYS A 30 12.01 9.63 -10.63
C CYS A 30 10.94 8.57 -10.41
N THR A 31 10.79 7.65 -11.36
CA THR A 31 9.83 6.54 -11.30
C THR A 31 10.46 5.26 -11.84
N ALA A 32 10.11 4.11 -11.28
CA ALA A 32 10.65 2.81 -11.73
C ALA A 32 10.21 2.44 -13.15
N THR A 33 9.08 2.98 -13.64
CA THR A 33 8.53 2.63 -14.95
C THR A 33 8.10 3.87 -15.73
N GLY A 34 8.14 3.80 -17.07
CA GLY A 34 7.63 4.86 -17.95
C GLY A 34 6.15 5.17 -17.72
N TYR A 35 5.34 4.17 -17.39
CA TYR A 35 3.93 4.36 -17.04
C TYR A 35 3.75 5.18 -15.75
N GLY A 36 4.56 4.91 -14.72
CA GLY A 36 4.60 5.74 -13.51
C GLY A 36 5.01 7.19 -13.81
N GLY A 37 5.94 7.36 -14.76
CA GLY A 37 6.37 8.66 -15.26
C GLY A 37 5.25 9.45 -15.92
N SER A 38 4.49 8.84 -16.82
CA SER A 38 3.36 9.51 -17.51
C SER A 38 2.26 9.97 -16.54
N LEU A 39 2.01 9.19 -15.48
CA LEU A 39 1.06 9.54 -14.42
C LEU A 39 1.55 10.64 -13.47
N SER A 40 2.85 10.86 -13.41
CA SER A 40 3.51 11.86 -12.54
C SER A 40 3.93 13.11 -13.31
N ALA A 41 3.73 13.14 -14.61
CA ALA A 41 4.13 14.24 -15.47
C ALA A 41 3.35 15.51 -15.13
N SER A 42 4.10 16.54 -14.79
CA SER A 42 3.62 17.93 -14.71
C SER A 42 4.33 18.74 -15.80
N PRO A 43 3.68 19.74 -16.41
CA PRO A 43 4.31 20.56 -17.47
C PRO A 43 5.64 21.21 -17.06
N ARG A 44 5.92 21.31 -15.78
CA ARG A 44 7.13 21.90 -15.21
C ARG A 44 8.09 20.90 -14.55
N ALA A 45 7.80 19.60 -14.64
CA ALA A 45 8.63 18.56 -14.05
C ALA A 45 9.33 17.74 -15.13
N ARG A 46 10.64 17.54 -15.00
CA ARG A 46 11.38 16.57 -15.80
C ARG A 46 11.16 15.17 -15.22
N VAL A 47 10.72 14.22 -16.02
CA VAL A 47 10.53 12.83 -15.58
C VAL A 47 11.77 12.01 -15.93
N CYS A 48 12.28 11.27 -14.97
CA CYS A 48 13.33 10.28 -15.11
C CYS A 48 12.74 8.91 -14.82
N ALA A 49 12.55 8.09 -15.86
CA ALA A 49 11.99 6.75 -15.72
C ALA A 49 13.11 5.70 -15.81
N GLY A 50 13.10 4.74 -14.90
CA GLY A 50 14.05 3.65 -14.78
C GLY A 50 14.37 3.33 -13.33
N GLU A 51 14.72 2.06 -13.08
CA GLU A 51 15.26 1.67 -11.79
C GLU A 51 16.70 2.15 -11.68
N MET A 52 17.10 2.58 -10.50
CA MET A 52 18.46 2.96 -10.16
C MET A 52 18.90 2.21 -8.92
N ASP A 53 20.13 1.67 -8.94
CA ASP A 53 20.79 1.18 -7.74
C ASP A 53 21.36 2.33 -6.89
N CYS A 54 21.92 2.02 -5.72
CA CYS A 54 22.47 3.02 -4.81
C CYS A 54 23.57 3.86 -5.48
N SER A 55 24.52 3.22 -6.17
CA SER A 55 25.65 3.89 -6.82
C SER A 55 25.22 4.78 -7.99
N GLU A 56 24.18 4.35 -8.71
CA GLU A 56 23.57 5.17 -9.77
C GLU A 56 22.87 6.40 -9.21
N MET A 57 22.16 6.25 -8.07
CA MET A 57 21.55 7.37 -7.35
C MET A 57 22.59 8.35 -6.82
N GLU A 58 23.71 7.87 -6.25
CA GLU A 58 24.83 8.74 -5.80
C GLU A 58 25.33 9.61 -6.94
N ARG A 59 25.74 8.98 -8.06
CA ARG A 59 26.21 9.70 -9.25
C ARG A 59 25.16 10.67 -9.81
N PHE A 60 23.90 10.30 -9.74
CA PHE A 60 22.80 11.15 -10.16
C PHE A 60 22.66 12.38 -9.27
N PHE A 61 22.74 12.22 -7.94
CA PHE A 61 22.63 13.33 -6.99
C PHE A 61 23.82 14.28 -7.08
N GLU A 62 25.04 13.76 -7.23
CA GLU A 62 26.25 14.56 -7.43
C GLU A 62 26.21 15.37 -8.73
N ARG A 63 25.76 14.75 -9.82
CA ARG A 63 25.67 15.41 -11.14
C ARG A 63 24.62 16.51 -11.15
N GLU A 64 23.45 16.24 -10.60
CA GLU A 64 22.29 17.13 -10.64
C GLU A 64 22.33 18.21 -9.55
N LYS A 65 23.05 18.00 -8.47
CA LYS A 65 23.22 18.92 -7.32
C LYS A 65 21.89 19.36 -6.71
N PHE A 66 21.11 18.41 -6.24
CA PHE A 66 19.83 18.66 -5.60
C PHE A 66 19.97 19.38 -4.26
N ASP A 67 19.06 20.31 -3.98
CA ASP A 67 18.89 20.89 -2.64
C ASP A 67 18.24 19.91 -1.67
N CYS A 68 17.34 19.04 -2.17
CA CYS A 68 16.77 17.96 -1.39
C CYS A 68 16.24 16.81 -2.27
N VAL A 69 16.16 15.66 -1.65
CA VAL A 69 15.54 14.44 -2.20
C VAL A 69 14.30 14.11 -1.37
N ILE A 70 13.22 13.78 -2.04
CA ILE A 70 11.95 13.37 -1.40
C ILE A 70 11.63 11.95 -1.83
N ASP A 71 11.56 11.04 -0.87
CA ASP A 71 11.14 9.66 -1.07
C ASP A 71 9.63 9.53 -0.81
N ALA A 72 8.85 9.44 -1.88
CA ALA A 72 7.42 9.14 -1.88
C ALA A 72 7.12 7.77 -2.56
N THR A 73 8.06 6.84 -2.45
CA THR A 73 7.88 5.46 -2.92
C THR A 73 6.91 4.68 -2.01
N HIS A 74 6.49 3.51 -2.48
CA HIS A 74 5.53 2.70 -1.71
C HIS A 74 6.12 2.29 -0.35
N PRO A 75 5.33 2.28 0.75
CA PRO A 75 5.82 1.90 2.08
C PRO A 75 6.50 0.53 2.15
N HIS A 76 6.14 -0.40 1.28
CA HIS A 76 6.74 -1.73 1.20
C HIS A 76 7.98 -1.81 0.29
N ALA A 77 8.34 -0.75 -0.39
CA ALA A 77 9.54 -0.69 -1.24
C ALA A 77 10.80 -0.39 -0.40
N ARG A 78 11.10 -1.25 0.59
CA ARG A 78 12.15 -1.03 1.59
C ARG A 78 13.54 -0.88 0.97
N ALA A 79 13.85 -1.70 -0.03
CA ALA A 79 15.16 -1.68 -0.69
C ALA A 79 15.44 -0.32 -1.35
N VAL A 80 14.52 0.17 -2.19
CA VAL A 80 14.69 1.48 -2.85
C VAL A 80 14.72 2.63 -1.85
N THR A 81 13.92 2.57 -0.78
CA THR A 81 13.97 3.57 0.31
C THR A 81 15.34 3.60 0.98
N GLN A 82 15.94 2.42 1.22
CA GLN A 82 17.29 2.36 1.79
C GLN A 82 18.32 2.92 0.82
N ASN A 83 18.28 2.52 -0.46
CA ASN A 83 19.19 3.05 -1.48
C ASN A 83 19.10 4.58 -1.60
N ILE A 84 17.88 5.15 -1.62
CA ILE A 84 17.69 6.62 -1.66
C ILE A 84 18.33 7.29 -0.44
N ARG A 85 18.18 6.72 0.74
CA ARG A 85 18.72 7.27 1.98
C ARG A 85 20.25 7.23 1.99
N ASP A 86 20.82 6.10 1.60
CA ASP A 86 22.27 5.88 1.59
C ASP A 86 22.93 6.78 0.55
N ALA A 87 22.40 6.84 -0.68
CA ALA A 87 22.87 7.71 -1.73
C ALA A 87 22.76 9.21 -1.37
N ALA A 88 21.65 9.62 -0.75
CA ALA A 88 21.48 11.00 -0.30
C ALA A 88 22.48 11.38 0.82
N SER A 89 22.77 10.42 1.71
CA SER A 89 23.79 10.59 2.75
C SER A 89 25.19 10.74 2.14
N ALA A 90 25.56 9.90 1.19
CA ALA A 90 26.84 9.93 0.50
C ALA A 90 27.04 11.25 -0.28
N ALA A 91 26.02 11.71 -0.99
CA ALA A 91 26.01 12.97 -1.72
C ALA A 91 25.81 14.21 -0.84
N ASN A 92 25.68 14.05 0.49
CA ASN A 92 25.39 15.13 1.45
C ASN A 92 24.15 15.97 1.09
N VAL A 93 23.07 15.30 0.62
CA VAL A 93 21.79 15.92 0.24
C VAL A 93 20.73 15.60 1.29
N LYS A 94 19.92 16.61 1.67
CA LYS A 94 18.80 16.38 2.61
C LYS A 94 17.79 15.44 2.01
N CYS A 95 17.44 14.37 2.74
CA CYS A 95 16.44 13.38 2.34
C CYS A 95 15.22 13.45 3.24
N PHE A 96 14.04 13.54 2.63
CA PHE A 96 12.74 13.53 3.31
C PHE A 96 11.96 12.30 2.88
N ARG A 97 11.38 11.58 3.84
CA ARG A 97 10.45 10.48 3.57
C ARG A 97 9.02 10.96 3.73
N VAL A 98 8.21 10.76 2.68
CA VAL A 98 6.76 10.97 2.77
C VAL A 98 6.15 9.77 3.52
N LEU A 99 5.70 10.03 4.72
CA LEU A 99 4.96 9.04 5.50
C LEU A 99 3.46 9.28 5.25
N ARG A 100 2.76 8.20 4.96
CA ARG A 100 1.30 8.24 5.05
C ARG A 100 0.93 8.46 6.52
N GLY A 101 0.12 9.47 6.77
CA GLY A 101 -0.60 9.51 8.03
C GLY A 101 -1.43 8.23 8.12
N LEU A 102 -1.02 7.30 8.96
CA LEU A 102 -1.90 6.21 9.32
C LEU A 102 -3.05 6.86 10.10
N PRO A 103 -4.31 6.63 9.72
CA PRO A 103 -5.41 7.04 10.58
C PRO A 103 -5.15 6.46 11.97
N ALA A 104 -5.52 7.21 13.00
CA ALA A 104 -5.47 6.68 14.36
C ALA A 104 -6.17 5.32 14.36
N PRO A 105 -5.62 4.32 15.06
CA PRO A 105 -6.31 3.03 15.18
C PRO A 105 -7.72 3.31 15.67
N ASP A 106 -8.70 2.70 15.04
CA ASP A 106 -10.06 2.76 15.53
C ASP A 106 -10.06 2.17 16.97
N SER A 107 -10.65 2.89 17.93
CA SER A 107 -10.61 2.50 19.34
C SER A 107 -11.19 1.10 19.60
N ASP A 108 -12.06 0.65 18.70
CA ASP A 108 -12.77 -0.63 18.84
C ASP A 108 -12.10 -1.76 18.04
N ALA A 109 -11.06 -1.43 17.25
CA ALA A 109 -10.35 -2.42 16.45
C ALA A 109 -9.13 -2.98 17.20
N VAL A 110 -8.95 -4.28 17.14
CA VAL A 110 -7.77 -4.96 17.65
C VAL A 110 -6.63 -4.82 16.64
N CYS A 111 -5.59 -4.08 17.02
CA CYS A 111 -4.41 -3.89 16.20
C CYS A 111 -3.37 -4.98 16.48
N VAL A 112 -2.93 -5.67 15.44
CA VAL A 112 -1.91 -6.72 15.51
C VAL A 112 -0.76 -6.41 14.55
N ARG A 113 0.42 -6.96 14.83
CA ARG A 113 1.66 -6.65 14.09
C ARG A 113 1.85 -7.49 12.84
N SER A 114 1.16 -8.64 12.75
CA SER A 114 1.32 -9.61 11.66
C SER A 114 0.04 -10.38 11.36
N ALA A 115 0.01 -11.02 10.20
CA ALA A 115 -1.06 -11.93 9.82
C ALA A 115 -1.11 -13.16 10.75
N SER A 116 0.04 -13.66 11.19
CA SER A 116 0.12 -14.78 12.13
C SER A 116 -0.44 -14.42 13.52
N GLU A 117 -0.21 -13.21 13.99
CA GLU A 117 -0.80 -12.73 15.24
C GLU A 117 -2.33 -12.56 15.12
N ALA A 118 -2.82 -12.10 13.95
CA ALA A 118 -4.26 -12.04 13.66
C ALA A 118 -4.88 -13.45 13.65
N ALA A 119 -4.24 -14.41 13.01
CA ALA A 119 -4.69 -15.79 12.97
C ALA A 119 -4.74 -16.42 14.39
N ALA A 120 -3.68 -16.22 15.19
CA ALA A 120 -3.64 -16.67 16.58
C ALA A 120 -4.73 -16.02 17.44
N TYR A 121 -5.01 -14.73 17.24
CA TYR A 121 -6.11 -14.05 17.93
C TYR A 121 -7.46 -14.66 17.59
N LEU A 122 -7.70 -15.03 16.33
CA LEU A 122 -8.95 -15.56 15.83
C LEU A 122 -9.12 -17.08 16.05
N SER A 123 -8.04 -17.83 16.23
CA SER A 123 -8.10 -19.25 16.57
C SER A 123 -8.75 -19.51 17.93
N ALA A 124 -8.60 -18.58 18.88
CA ALA A 124 -9.25 -18.64 20.19
C ALA A 124 -10.70 -18.12 20.18
N ARG A 125 -11.28 -17.82 19.03
CA ARG A 125 -12.62 -17.20 18.86
C ARG A 125 -13.43 -17.95 17.80
N ASN A 126 -14.74 -17.98 17.98
CA ASN A 126 -15.64 -18.54 16.99
C ASN A 126 -16.07 -17.49 15.96
N GLY A 127 -16.73 -17.95 14.89
CA GLY A 127 -17.31 -17.10 13.85
C GLY A 127 -16.51 -17.08 12.54
N ARG A 128 -17.16 -16.68 11.46
CA ARG A 128 -16.57 -16.59 10.13
C ARG A 128 -15.75 -15.32 10.00
N ILE A 129 -14.77 -15.35 9.13
CA ILE A 129 -13.75 -14.29 8.97
C ILE A 129 -13.80 -13.76 7.54
N PHE A 130 -14.10 -12.45 7.39
CA PHE A 130 -13.93 -11.74 6.12
C PHE A 130 -12.48 -11.25 6.01
N LEU A 131 -11.68 -11.94 5.22
CA LEU A 131 -10.25 -11.65 5.09
C LEU A 131 -10.00 -10.73 3.91
N ALA A 132 -9.78 -9.44 4.17
CA ALA A 132 -9.55 -8.38 3.18
C ALA A 132 -8.08 -7.92 3.11
N THR A 133 -7.14 -8.83 3.37
CA THR A 133 -5.70 -8.56 3.41
C THR A 133 -4.99 -8.88 2.09
N GLY A 134 -5.71 -9.45 1.11
CA GLY A 134 -5.14 -9.97 -0.13
C GLY A 134 -4.48 -11.34 0.07
N SER A 135 -4.05 -11.95 -1.03
CA SER A 135 -3.64 -13.35 -1.08
C SER A 135 -2.30 -13.67 -0.37
N ARG A 136 -1.33 -12.76 -0.38
CA ARG A 136 0.01 -12.97 0.21
C ARG A 136 0.04 -13.31 1.70
N SER A 137 -1.02 -13.05 2.43
CA SER A 137 -1.13 -13.33 3.87
C SER A 137 -1.96 -14.57 4.18
N LEU A 138 -2.53 -15.24 3.17
CA LEU A 138 -3.45 -16.37 3.35
C LEU A 138 -2.82 -17.55 4.08
N ALA A 139 -1.57 -17.88 3.80
CA ALA A 139 -0.87 -18.99 4.44
C ALA A 139 -0.87 -18.90 5.98
N ALA A 140 -0.87 -17.69 6.54
CA ALA A 140 -0.95 -17.52 8.00
C ALA A 140 -2.31 -17.95 8.61
N PHE A 141 -3.33 -18.07 7.78
CA PHE A 141 -4.70 -18.43 8.20
C PHE A 141 -5.11 -19.83 7.76
N ALA A 142 -4.19 -20.68 7.31
CA ALA A 142 -4.50 -22.00 6.77
C ALA A 142 -5.31 -22.88 7.75
N GLU A 143 -5.01 -22.83 9.04
CA GLU A 143 -5.76 -23.57 10.08
C GLU A 143 -7.19 -23.07 10.31
N LEU A 144 -7.56 -21.92 9.76
CA LEU A 144 -8.88 -21.30 9.87
C LEU A 144 -9.62 -21.30 8.52
N ALA A 145 -9.12 -22.04 7.53
CA ALA A 145 -9.61 -22.00 6.14
C ALA A 145 -11.12 -22.28 6.01
N ASP A 146 -11.66 -23.18 6.81
CA ASP A 146 -13.09 -23.54 6.86
C ASP A 146 -13.99 -22.35 7.22
N ARG A 147 -13.46 -21.35 7.92
CA ARG A 147 -14.17 -20.17 8.42
C ARG A 147 -13.94 -18.91 7.60
N ILE A 148 -13.03 -18.94 6.61
CA ILE A 148 -12.61 -17.76 5.85
C ILE A 148 -13.50 -17.52 4.65
N VAL A 149 -13.79 -16.24 4.40
CA VAL A 149 -14.15 -15.69 3.10
C VAL A 149 -13.06 -14.71 2.70
N ALA A 150 -12.28 -15.03 1.66
CA ALA A 150 -11.13 -14.25 1.25
C ALA A 150 -11.46 -13.33 0.07
N ARG A 151 -11.16 -12.04 0.22
CA ARG A 151 -11.19 -11.09 -0.90
C ARG A 151 -9.80 -10.85 -1.44
N VAL A 152 -9.59 -11.20 -2.69
CA VAL A 152 -8.29 -11.18 -3.39
C VAL A 152 -8.40 -10.49 -4.74
N LEU A 153 -7.27 -10.18 -5.35
CA LEU A 153 -7.25 -9.70 -6.73
C LEU A 153 -7.63 -10.82 -7.72
N PRO A 154 -8.30 -10.51 -8.84
CA PRO A 154 -8.66 -11.49 -9.88
C PRO A 154 -7.45 -11.89 -10.73
N ARG A 155 -6.46 -12.53 -10.11
CA ARG A 155 -5.23 -13.02 -10.73
C ARG A 155 -5.07 -14.51 -10.45
N SER A 156 -4.55 -15.25 -11.41
CA SER A 156 -4.30 -16.69 -11.28
C SER A 156 -3.43 -17.04 -10.08
N GLU A 157 -2.43 -16.20 -9.77
CA GLU A 157 -1.57 -16.35 -8.59
C GLU A 157 -2.39 -16.26 -7.30
N SER A 158 -3.26 -15.27 -7.19
CA SER A 158 -4.11 -15.09 -6.00
C SER A 158 -5.09 -16.25 -5.79
N LEU A 159 -5.63 -16.79 -6.87
CA LEU A 159 -6.52 -17.95 -6.80
C LEU A 159 -5.76 -19.20 -6.35
N ARG A 160 -4.56 -19.44 -6.89
CA ARG A 160 -3.68 -20.54 -6.46
C ARG A 160 -3.33 -20.46 -4.98
N GLU A 161 -3.06 -19.26 -4.45
CA GLU A 161 -2.79 -19.05 -3.03
C GLU A 161 -4.04 -19.36 -2.16
N CYS A 162 -5.25 -19.08 -2.66
CA CYS A 162 -6.49 -19.48 -2.00
C CYS A 162 -6.66 -21.00 -1.98
N GLU A 163 -6.47 -21.65 -3.12
CA GLU A 163 -6.57 -23.11 -3.26
C GLU A 163 -5.53 -23.82 -2.40
N ALA A 164 -4.31 -23.28 -2.31
CA ALA A 164 -3.21 -23.86 -1.52
C ALA A 164 -3.52 -23.99 -0.03
N ILE A 165 -4.40 -23.15 0.51
CA ILE A 165 -4.87 -23.26 1.90
C ILE A 165 -6.23 -23.96 2.03
N GLY A 166 -6.77 -24.52 0.94
CA GLY A 166 -8.00 -25.29 0.93
C GLY A 166 -9.29 -24.47 0.82
N LEU A 167 -9.24 -23.20 0.39
CA LEU A 167 -10.48 -22.44 0.18
C LEU A 167 -11.25 -22.98 -1.03
N THR A 168 -12.54 -23.14 -0.85
CA THR A 168 -13.48 -23.48 -1.93
C THR A 168 -13.84 -22.24 -2.76
N PRO A 169 -14.32 -22.40 -4.01
CA PRO A 169 -14.76 -21.26 -4.83
C PRO A 169 -15.82 -20.37 -4.15
N ALA A 170 -16.69 -20.96 -3.30
CA ALA A 170 -17.71 -20.22 -2.55
C ALA A 170 -17.13 -19.27 -1.47
N GLN A 171 -15.88 -19.48 -1.09
CA GLN A 171 -15.17 -18.70 -0.08
C GLN A 171 -14.25 -17.62 -0.71
N ILE A 172 -14.19 -17.53 -2.05
CA ILE A 172 -13.27 -16.65 -2.75
C ILE A 172 -14.03 -15.53 -3.45
N ILE A 173 -13.66 -14.29 -3.13
CA ILE A 173 -14.14 -13.08 -3.80
C ILE A 173 -12.98 -12.51 -4.60
N ALA A 174 -12.91 -12.81 -5.89
CA ALA A 174 -11.85 -12.32 -6.79
C ALA A 174 -12.31 -11.03 -7.47
N MET A 175 -11.99 -9.89 -6.87
CA MET A 175 -12.41 -8.56 -7.36
C MET A 175 -11.31 -7.51 -7.25
N GLN A 176 -11.29 -6.60 -8.24
CA GLN A 176 -10.38 -5.45 -8.28
C GLN A 176 -10.99 -4.26 -7.52
N GLY A 177 -10.30 -3.77 -6.49
CA GLY A 177 -10.66 -2.50 -5.81
C GLY A 177 -10.16 -1.25 -6.57
N PRO A 178 -10.35 -0.05 -6.00
CA PRO A 178 -10.79 0.22 -4.61
C PRO A 178 -12.29 0.00 -4.41
N PHE A 179 -12.70 -0.27 -3.17
CA PHE A 179 -14.11 -0.48 -2.80
C PHE A 179 -14.59 0.66 -1.90
N ASN A 180 -15.74 1.23 -2.25
CA ASN A 180 -16.45 2.20 -1.41
C ASN A 180 -17.26 1.49 -0.29
N GLU A 181 -17.92 2.27 0.56
CA GLU A 181 -18.71 1.72 1.67
C GLU A 181 -19.85 0.82 1.19
N LYS A 182 -20.61 1.23 0.16
CA LYS A 182 -21.74 0.46 -0.36
C LYS A 182 -21.31 -0.91 -0.91
N GLU A 183 -20.18 -0.94 -1.59
CA GLU A 183 -19.60 -2.18 -2.11
C GLU A 183 -19.13 -3.11 -0.98
N ASN A 184 -18.52 -2.54 0.07
CA ASN A 184 -18.15 -3.30 1.25
C ASN A 184 -19.39 -3.81 1.98
N ASP A 185 -20.43 -2.99 2.16
CA ASP A 185 -21.71 -3.41 2.76
C ASP A 185 -22.35 -4.55 2.00
N PHE A 186 -22.44 -4.44 0.67
CA PHE A 186 -22.98 -5.50 -0.18
C PHE A 186 -22.22 -6.82 -0.02
N LEU A 187 -20.88 -6.77 -0.05
CA LEU A 187 -20.05 -7.96 0.09
C LEU A 187 -20.17 -8.59 1.48
N MET A 188 -20.18 -7.80 2.54
CA MET A 188 -20.33 -8.30 3.91
C MET A 188 -21.75 -8.80 4.20
N GLU A 189 -22.76 -8.30 3.48
CA GLU A 189 -24.13 -8.85 3.51
C GLU A 189 -24.22 -10.18 2.78
N ARG A 190 -23.63 -10.25 1.59
CA ARG A 190 -23.62 -11.48 0.77
C ARG A 190 -22.83 -12.61 1.41
N TYR A 191 -21.79 -12.27 2.18
CA TYR A 191 -20.91 -13.21 2.88
C TYR A 191 -20.89 -12.88 4.38
N PRO A 192 -21.91 -13.25 5.14
CA PRO A 192 -21.97 -12.92 6.56
C PRO A 192 -20.78 -13.50 7.32
N CYS A 193 -20.11 -12.63 8.07
CA CYS A 193 -18.96 -12.95 8.90
C CYS A 193 -19.02 -12.14 10.20
N GLU A 194 -18.47 -12.69 11.25
CA GLU A 194 -18.39 -12.03 12.56
C GLU A 194 -17.12 -11.20 12.72
N TRP A 195 -16.09 -11.49 11.90
CA TRP A 195 -14.80 -10.83 11.98
C TRP A 195 -14.38 -10.23 10.64
N LEU A 196 -13.83 -9.01 10.70
CA LEU A 196 -13.11 -8.41 9.58
C LEU A 196 -11.62 -8.37 9.87
N VAL A 197 -10.81 -8.94 8.98
CA VAL A 197 -9.35 -8.75 9.00
C VAL A 197 -8.93 -7.89 7.83
N THR A 198 -8.32 -6.75 8.10
CA THR A 198 -7.84 -5.84 7.07
C THR A 198 -6.45 -5.29 7.40
N LYS A 199 -5.74 -4.79 6.39
CA LYS A 199 -4.47 -4.08 6.58
C LYS A 199 -4.75 -2.60 6.83
N GLN A 200 -3.97 -2.01 7.73
CA GLN A 200 -3.96 -0.56 7.90
C GLN A 200 -3.25 0.09 6.70
N ALA A 201 -3.99 0.36 5.64
CA ALA A 201 -3.46 0.83 4.36
C ALA A 201 -3.76 2.31 4.08
N GLY A 202 -4.25 3.06 5.08
CA GLY A 202 -4.68 4.45 4.95
C GLY A 202 -5.94 4.63 4.11
N GLN A 203 -6.38 5.89 3.95
CA GLN A 203 -7.65 6.23 3.28
C GLN A 203 -7.79 5.63 1.87
N ARG A 204 -6.71 5.65 1.07
CA ARG A 204 -6.73 5.09 -0.30
C ARG A 204 -6.71 3.57 -0.38
N GLY A 205 -6.33 2.89 0.71
CA GLY A 205 -6.50 1.44 0.84
C GLY A 205 -7.93 1.03 1.16
N GLY A 206 -8.84 2.00 1.32
CA GLY A 206 -10.24 1.79 1.67
C GLY A 206 -10.40 1.16 3.07
N THR A 207 -9.45 1.39 3.97
CA THR A 207 -9.49 0.83 5.34
C THR A 207 -10.68 1.41 6.09
N ASP A 208 -10.88 2.73 6.02
CA ASP A 208 -11.98 3.42 6.71
C ASP A 208 -13.35 2.93 6.23
N ALA A 209 -13.52 2.79 4.90
CA ALA A 209 -14.76 2.25 4.32
C ALA A 209 -15.07 0.81 4.76
N LYS A 210 -14.03 -0.05 4.90
CA LYS A 210 -14.19 -1.42 5.39
C LYS A 210 -14.58 -1.45 6.86
N ILE A 211 -13.89 -0.66 7.69
CA ILE A 211 -14.16 -0.57 9.13
C ILE A 211 -15.56 -0.01 9.37
N ALA A 212 -15.94 1.06 8.66
CA ALA A 212 -17.27 1.63 8.77
C ALA A 212 -18.38 0.62 8.44
N SER A 213 -18.18 -0.17 7.37
CA SER A 213 -19.10 -1.23 6.98
C SER A 213 -19.16 -2.38 8.02
N ALA A 214 -18.01 -2.80 8.53
CA ALA A 214 -17.92 -3.84 9.56
C ALA A 214 -18.64 -3.42 10.85
N LYS A 215 -18.42 -2.18 11.32
CA LYS A 215 -19.08 -1.61 12.50
C LYS A 215 -20.59 -1.58 12.37
N ARG A 216 -21.14 -1.14 11.24
CA ARG A 216 -22.59 -1.14 11.00
C ARG A 216 -23.20 -2.53 11.11
N ARG A 217 -22.41 -3.58 10.89
CA ARG A 217 -22.83 -4.98 10.93
C ARG A 217 -22.46 -5.68 12.24
N GLY A 218 -21.89 -4.95 13.21
CA GLY A 218 -21.47 -5.52 14.49
C GLY A 218 -20.34 -6.54 14.38
N MET A 219 -19.51 -6.44 13.32
CA MET A 219 -18.31 -7.28 13.15
C MET A 219 -17.18 -6.76 14.03
N GLY A 220 -16.41 -7.70 14.61
CA GLY A 220 -15.19 -7.41 15.34
C GLY A 220 -13.96 -7.32 14.44
#